data_7fa5b31a3d87f799a3d4539aff034220
#
_entry.id   7fa5b31a3d87f799a3d4539aff034220
#
_cell.length_a   1.000
_cell.length_b   1.000
_cell.length_c   1.000
_cell.angle_alpha   90.00
_cell.angle_beta   90.00
_cell.angle_gamma   90.00
#
_symmetry.space_group_name_H-M   'P 1'
#
loop_
_entity.id
_entity.type
_entity.pdbx_description
1 polymer ?
#
loop_
_entity_poly.entity_id
_entity_poly.type
_entity_poly.pdbx_seq_one_letter_code
_entity_poly.pdbx_strand_id
1 'polypeptide(L)'
;IYQREALNVELIPDQDIDWNEGLKDVSLTDPVEVQAHDPLYILYTSGTTGKPKGVVRDNGGHAVSLKWSMKNIYNVEPGDVYWAASDIGWVVGHSYIVYAPLLHGCTTILFEGKPVGTPDAGTFWRIISEYKVKVLFTAPTALRAVKRDDPNGEFIKKFDLTSLQSLF
;
A
#
# COMPACT_ATOMS: atom_id res chain seq x y z
N ILE A 1 8.02 10.70 15.89
CA ILE A 1 8.95 10.15 14.89
C ILE A 1 9.34 8.74 15.31
N TYR A 2 9.14 7.76 14.43
CA TYR A 2 9.59 6.39 14.64
C TYR A 2 11.04 6.25 14.17
N GLN A 3 11.97 6.01 15.09
CA GLN A 3 13.37 5.76 14.76
C GLN A 3 13.57 4.35 14.21
N ARG A 4 14.37 4.22 13.18
CA ARG A 4 14.69 2.93 12.54
C ARG A 4 16.17 2.63 12.69
N GLU A 5 16.53 1.36 12.84
CA GLU A 5 17.94 0.94 12.97
C GLU A 5 18.80 1.43 11.81
N ALA A 6 18.24 1.43 10.59
CA ALA A 6 18.94 1.85 9.37
C ALA A 6 19.00 3.37 9.19
N LEU A 7 18.19 4.13 9.90
CA LEU A 7 18.08 5.58 9.75
C LEU A 7 17.55 6.22 11.03
N ASN A 8 18.46 6.72 11.84
CA ASN A 8 18.12 7.59 12.97
C ASN A 8 18.19 9.05 12.53
N VAL A 9 17.23 9.83 12.96
CA VAL A 9 17.20 11.28 12.75
C VAL A 9 17.36 11.99 14.09
N GLU A 10 17.99 13.17 14.07
CA GLU A 10 18.04 14.04 15.23
C GLU A 10 16.65 14.65 15.48
N LEU A 11 16.14 14.47 16.69
CA LEU A 11 14.84 15.01 17.07
C LEU A 11 14.99 16.48 17.48
N ILE A 12 14.08 17.32 17.02
CA ILE A 12 14.04 18.74 17.36
C ILE A 12 13.31 18.87 18.71
N PRO A 13 13.99 19.36 19.78
CA PRO A 13 13.35 19.57 21.07
C PRO A 13 12.07 20.41 20.96
N ASP A 14 11.07 20.06 21.75
CA ASP A 14 9.76 20.74 21.82
C ASP A 14 8.91 20.66 20.53
N GLN A 15 9.41 20.03 19.47
CA GLN A 15 8.68 19.82 18.22
C GLN A 15 8.46 18.34 17.92
N ASP A 16 9.49 17.52 18.10
CA ASP A 16 9.47 16.11 17.75
C ASP A 16 9.34 15.24 19.00
N ILE A 17 8.54 14.19 18.89
CA ILE A 17 8.36 13.18 19.93
C ILE A 17 8.83 11.84 19.36
N ASP A 18 9.74 11.14 20.05
CA ASP A 18 10.07 9.77 19.73
C ASP A 18 8.83 8.90 19.89
N TRP A 19 8.57 8.04 18.90
CA TRP A 19 7.39 7.18 18.88
C TRP A 19 7.31 6.26 20.11
N ASN A 20 8.42 5.63 20.47
CA ASN A 20 8.44 4.68 21.59
C ASN A 20 8.28 5.41 22.93
N GLU A 21 8.86 6.60 23.07
CA GLU A 21 8.66 7.43 24.24
C GLU A 21 7.21 7.90 24.37
N GLY A 22 6.61 8.35 23.25
CA GLY A 22 5.21 8.78 23.22
C GLY A 22 4.20 7.68 23.55
N LEU A 23 4.58 6.41 23.41
CA LEU A 23 3.70 5.27 23.70
C LEU A 23 3.83 4.72 25.12
N LYS A 24 4.84 5.13 25.92
CA LYS A 24 5.11 4.52 27.22
C LYS A 24 3.95 4.61 28.22
N ASP A 25 3.26 5.73 28.23
CA ASP A 25 2.24 6.04 29.23
C ASP A 25 0.82 6.11 28.66
N VAL A 26 0.60 5.54 27.46
CA VAL A 26 -0.73 5.52 26.84
C VAL A 26 -1.52 4.30 27.28
N SER A 27 -2.80 4.51 27.54
CA SER A 27 -3.76 3.45 27.81
C SER A 27 -4.46 3.03 26.53
N LEU A 28 -4.88 1.76 26.45
CA LEU A 28 -5.79 1.31 25.41
C LEU A 28 -7.09 2.11 25.48
N THR A 29 -7.61 2.48 24.33
CA THR A 29 -8.89 3.17 24.22
C THR A 29 -9.83 2.38 23.31
N ASP A 30 -11.12 2.46 23.57
CA ASP A 30 -12.12 1.83 22.74
C ASP A 30 -12.29 2.60 21.41
N PRO A 31 -12.66 1.91 20.32
CA PRO A 31 -12.99 2.55 19.07
C PRO A 31 -14.23 3.46 19.22
N VAL A 32 -14.22 4.57 18.49
CA VAL A 32 -15.36 5.49 18.44
C VAL A 32 -16.40 4.96 17.45
N GLU A 33 -17.66 4.89 17.86
CA GLU A 33 -18.77 4.60 16.95
C GLU A 33 -18.98 5.76 15.97
N VAL A 34 -19.11 5.43 14.69
CA VAL A 34 -19.36 6.39 13.61
C VAL A 34 -20.49 5.93 12.70
N GLN A 35 -21.18 6.88 12.08
CA GLN A 35 -22.18 6.57 11.08
C GLN A 35 -21.55 6.28 9.72
N ALA A 36 -22.26 5.56 8.86
CA ALA A 36 -21.76 5.20 7.53
C ALA A 36 -21.36 6.41 6.66
N HIS A 37 -22.03 7.53 6.85
CA HIS A 37 -21.78 8.78 6.11
C HIS A 37 -20.77 9.71 6.78
N ASP A 38 -20.30 9.39 7.98
CA ASP A 38 -19.28 10.19 8.65
C ASP A 38 -17.95 10.12 7.86
N PRO A 39 -17.19 11.21 7.82
CA PRO A 39 -15.92 11.23 7.09
C PRO A 39 -14.89 10.31 7.74
N LEU A 40 -14.24 9.49 6.90
CA LEU A 40 -13.11 8.65 7.31
C LEU A 40 -11.79 9.42 7.21
N TYR A 41 -11.55 10.04 6.06
CA TYR A 41 -10.38 10.90 5.83
C TYR A 41 -10.61 11.87 4.68
N ILE A 42 -9.75 12.87 4.59
CA ILE A 42 -9.70 13.82 3.48
C ILE A 42 -8.34 13.69 2.81
N LEU A 43 -8.34 13.41 1.51
CA LEU A 43 -7.12 13.35 0.71
C LEU A 43 -7.09 14.51 -0.28
N TYR A 44 -6.06 15.33 -0.21
CA TYR A 44 -5.88 16.45 -1.12
C TYR A 44 -5.24 16.02 -2.42
N THR A 45 -5.81 16.45 -3.53
CA THR A 45 -5.25 16.29 -4.88
C THR A 45 -4.77 17.65 -5.40
N SER A 46 -3.80 17.63 -6.32
CA SER A 46 -3.25 18.87 -6.91
C SER A 46 -4.30 19.73 -7.65
N GLY A 47 -5.41 19.12 -8.05
CA GLY A 47 -6.50 19.78 -8.78
C GLY A 47 -6.08 20.33 -10.15
N THR A 48 -6.96 20.21 -11.14
CA THR A 48 -6.73 20.70 -12.50
C THR A 48 -6.71 22.23 -12.60
N THR A 49 -7.22 22.93 -11.59
CA THR A 49 -7.32 24.40 -11.53
C THR A 49 -6.21 25.07 -10.71
N GLY A 50 -5.17 24.31 -10.33
CA GLY A 50 -4.02 24.82 -9.57
C GLY A 50 -4.25 24.94 -8.05
N LYS A 51 -5.50 24.88 -7.56
CA LYS A 51 -5.79 24.83 -6.12
C LYS A 51 -6.01 23.38 -5.67
N PRO A 52 -5.35 22.93 -4.59
CA PRO A 52 -5.61 21.63 -4.02
C PRO A 52 -7.09 21.43 -3.68
N LYS A 53 -7.63 20.26 -4.00
CA LYS A 53 -9.00 19.86 -3.67
C LYS A 53 -8.99 18.71 -2.69
N GLY A 54 -9.71 18.86 -1.59
CA GLY A 54 -9.91 17.81 -0.60
C GLY A 54 -11.00 16.84 -1.05
N VAL A 55 -10.64 15.58 -1.26
CA VAL A 55 -11.59 14.49 -1.53
C VAL A 55 -11.93 13.84 -0.20
N VAL A 56 -13.17 13.97 0.23
CA VAL A 56 -13.68 13.34 1.45
C VAL A 56 -14.10 11.90 1.13
N ARG A 57 -13.64 10.96 1.94
CA ARG A 57 -14.12 9.58 1.94
C ARG A 57 -14.98 9.36 3.17
N ASP A 58 -16.16 8.81 2.97
CA ASP A 58 -17.05 8.36 4.05
C ASP A 58 -16.64 6.96 4.55
N ASN A 59 -17.14 6.57 5.71
CA ASN A 59 -16.83 5.26 6.29
C ASN A 59 -17.55 4.13 5.53
N GLY A 60 -18.86 4.20 5.41
CA GLY A 60 -19.67 3.09 4.92
C GLY A 60 -19.57 2.87 3.41
N GLY A 61 -19.76 3.92 2.62
CA GLY A 61 -19.72 3.82 1.17
C GLY A 61 -18.33 3.42 0.66
N HIS A 62 -17.29 3.96 1.26
CA HIS A 62 -15.90 3.58 0.94
C HIS A 62 -15.62 2.11 1.29
N ALA A 63 -16.02 1.66 2.48
CA ALA A 63 -15.84 0.27 2.91
C ALA A 63 -16.57 -0.72 1.98
N VAL A 64 -17.82 -0.44 1.61
CA VAL A 64 -18.60 -1.28 0.67
C VAL A 64 -17.94 -1.35 -0.69
N SER A 65 -17.54 -0.20 -1.23
CA SER A 65 -16.85 -0.11 -2.53
C SER A 65 -15.55 -0.92 -2.56
N LEU A 66 -14.73 -0.77 -1.52
CA LEU A 66 -13.46 -1.49 -1.41
C LEU A 66 -13.68 -3.01 -1.29
N LYS A 67 -14.56 -3.44 -0.40
CA LYS A 67 -14.85 -4.86 -0.22
C LYS A 67 -15.41 -5.50 -1.49
N TRP A 68 -16.29 -4.79 -2.17
CA TRP A 68 -16.85 -5.24 -3.45
C TRP A 68 -15.79 -5.37 -4.53
N SER A 69 -14.89 -4.40 -4.64
CA SER A 69 -13.82 -4.41 -5.65
C SER A 69 -12.80 -5.54 -5.43
N MET A 70 -12.45 -5.84 -4.18
CA MET A 70 -11.55 -6.95 -3.87
C MET A 70 -12.07 -8.28 -4.41
N LYS A 71 -13.37 -8.54 -4.22
CA LYS A 71 -13.99 -9.77 -4.71
C LYS A 71 -14.25 -9.75 -6.22
N ASN A 72 -14.88 -8.69 -6.72
CA ASN A 72 -15.46 -8.71 -8.07
C ASN A 72 -14.53 -8.18 -9.17
N ILE A 73 -13.53 -7.37 -8.80
CA ILE A 73 -12.53 -6.86 -9.74
C ILE A 73 -11.23 -7.65 -9.59
N TYR A 74 -10.70 -7.73 -8.37
CA TYR A 74 -9.39 -8.35 -8.13
C TYR A 74 -9.47 -9.87 -7.96
N ASN A 75 -10.66 -10.44 -7.78
CA ASN A 75 -10.89 -11.88 -7.62
C ASN A 75 -10.04 -12.51 -6.50
N VAL A 76 -9.98 -11.84 -5.37
CA VAL A 76 -9.30 -12.33 -4.17
C VAL A 76 -10.31 -12.74 -3.11
N GLU A 77 -9.93 -13.73 -2.30
CA GLU A 77 -10.68 -14.21 -1.15
C GLU A 77 -9.88 -13.97 0.15
N PRO A 78 -10.53 -14.00 1.31
CA PRO A 78 -9.82 -13.92 2.59
C PRO A 78 -8.69 -14.95 2.68
N GLY A 79 -7.52 -14.51 3.12
CA GLY A 79 -6.29 -15.32 3.18
C GLY A 79 -5.38 -15.21 1.95
N ASP A 80 -5.89 -14.75 0.81
CA ASP A 80 -5.04 -14.50 -0.37
C ASP A 80 -4.04 -13.37 -0.11
N VAL A 81 -2.90 -13.43 -0.80
CA VAL A 81 -1.89 -12.37 -0.75
C VAL A 81 -2.13 -11.40 -1.90
N TYR A 82 -2.45 -10.18 -1.54
CA TYR A 82 -2.68 -9.07 -2.45
C TYR A 82 -1.58 -8.02 -2.29
N TRP A 83 -1.01 -7.56 -3.38
CA TRP A 83 0.03 -6.54 -3.34
C TRP A 83 -0.28 -5.36 -4.25
N ALA A 84 -0.59 -4.22 -3.66
CA ALA A 84 -0.57 -2.95 -4.36
C ALA A 84 0.84 -2.35 -4.26
N ALA A 85 1.64 -2.53 -5.30
CA ALA A 85 2.99 -1.98 -5.41
C ALA A 85 2.91 -0.51 -5.86
N SER A 86 2.42 0.33 -4.97
CA SER A 86 2.20 1.76 -5.16
C SER A 86 2.70 2.55 -3.95
N ASP A 87 2.78 3.85 -4.09
CA ASP A 87 3.14 4.73 -2.98
C ASP A 87 1.96 4.89 -2.01
N ILE A 88 2.24 4.73 -0.71
CA ILE A 88 1.24 4.87 0.35
C ILE A 88 0.62 6.28 0.42
N GLY A 89 1.32 7.29 -0.06
CA GLY A 89 0.85 8.68 -0.08
C GLY A 89 -0.22 8.98 -1.14
N TRP A 90 -0.49 8.07 -2.07
CA TRP A 90 -1.53 8.21 -3.09
C TRP A 90 -2.83 7.54 -2.67
N VAL A 91 -3.93 7.93 -3.33
CA VAL A 91 -5.26 7.34 -3.07
C VAL A 91 -5.27 5.81 -3.25
N VAL A 92 -4.49 5.28 -4.19
CA VAL A 92 -4.30 3.83 -4.37
C VAL A 92 -3.65 3.21 -3.14
N GLY A 93 -2.65 3.89 -2.56
CA GLY A 93 -2.00 3.43 -1.33
C GLY A 93 -2.97 3.34 -0.16
N HIS A 94 -3.71 4.40 0.13
CA HIS A 94 -4.73 4.38 1.19
C HIS A 94 -5.76 3.28 0.94
N SER A 95 -6.34 3.24 -0.25
CA SER A 95 -7.43 2.32 -0.57
C SER A 95 -6.98 0.87 -0.67
N TYR A 96 -5.87 0.58 -1.36
CA TYR A 96 -5.51 -0.77 -1.78
C TYR A 96 -4.20 -1.32 -1.18
N ILE A 97 -3.46 -0.53 -0.40
CA ILE A 97 -2.43 -1.08 0.49
C ILE A 97 -3.00 -1.32 1.88
N VAL A 98 -3.80 -0.37 2.41
CA VAL A 98 -4.27 -0.40 3.80
C VAL A 98 -5.70 -0.93 3.88
N TYR A 99 -6.69 -0.16 3.40
CA TYR A 99 -8.08 -0.44 3.76
C TYR A 99 -8.66 -1.68 3.08
N ALA A 100 -8.59 -1.79 1.76
CA ALA A 100 -9.26 -2.83 1.00
C ALA A 100 -8.81 -4.25 1.35
N PRO A 101 -7.51 -4.58 1.30
CA PRO A 101 -7.08 -5.93 1.59
C PRO A 101 -7.34 -6.34 3.03
N LEU A 102 -7.11 -5.46 4.00
CA LEU A 102 -7.36 -5.76 5.40
C LEU A 102 -8.85 -5.93 5.69
N LEU A 103 -9.70 -5.06 5.15
CA LEU A 103 -11.16 -5.16 5.27
C LEU A 103 -11.71 -6.44 4.63
N HIS A 104 -11.08 -6.91 3.56
CA HIS A 104 -11.48 -8.15 2.88
C HIS A 104 -10.95 -9.42 3.56
N GLY A 105 -9.95 -9.29 4.44
CA GLY A 105 -9.29 -10.39 5.13
C GLY A 105 -8.10 -10.98 4.34
N CYS A 106 -7.55 -10.22 3.41
CA CYS A 106 -6.35 -10.58 2.66
C CYS A 106 -5.08 -10.23 3.44
N THR A 107 -3.99 -10.89 3.10
CA THR A 107 -2.65 -10.43 3.44
C THR A 107 -2.26 -9.31 2.49
N THR A 108 -1.82 -8.17 3.02
CA THR A 108 -1.28 -7.06 2.23
C THR A 108 0.23 -6.95 2.39
N ILE A 109 0.91 -6.50 1.35
CA ILE A 109 2.35 -6.24 1.39
C ILE A 109 2.58 -4.73 1.44
N LEU A 110 3.23 -4.28 2.50
CA LEU A 110 3.78 -2.92 2.60
C LEU A 110 5.26 -2.99 2.23
N PHE A 111 5.57 -2.53 1.03
CA PHE A 111 6.91 -2.62 0.46
C PHE A 111 7.65 -1.29 0.54
N GLU A 112 8.83 -1.31 1.14
CA GLU A 112 9.74 -0.19 1.16
C GLU A 112 10.84 -0.40 0.12
N GLY A 113 10.68 0.22 -1.04
CA GLY A 113 11.64 0.10 -2.13
C GLY A 113 11.09 0.67 -3.45
N LYS A 114 11.84 0.43 -4.50
CA LYS A 114 11.51 0.85 -5.86
C LYS A 114 11.35 -0.37 -6.76
N PRO A 115 10.63 -0.26 -7.89
CA PRO A 115 10.48 -1.37 -8.83
C PRO A 115 11.80 -1.83 -9.45
N VAL A 116 12.80 -0.94 -9.48
CA VAL A 116 14.17 -1.22 -9.92
C VAL A 116 15.16 -0.61 -8.93
N GLY A 117 16.35 -1.23 -8.80
CA GLY A 117 17.40 -0.75 -7.90
C GLY A 117 17.18 -1.06 -6.41
N THR A 118 16.31 -2.03 -6.08
CA THR A 118 16.07 -2.50 -4.71
C THR A 118 16.06 -4.05 -4.63
N PRO A 119 17.12 -4.76 -4.91
CA PRO A 119 18.42 -4.27 -5.42
C PRO A 119 18.46 -4.13 -6.94
N ASP A 120 17.53 -4.73 -7.69
CA ASP A 120 17.57 -4.84 -9.16
C ASP A 120 16.16 -4.91 -9.79
N ALA A 121 16.07 -5.14 -11.09
CA ALA A 121 14.80 -5.27 -11.82
C ALA A 121 14.02 -6.57 -11.49
N GLY A 122 14.59 -7.48 -10.74
CA GLY A 122 13.93 -8.70 -10.26
C GLY A 122 13.10 -8.53 -9.00
N THR A 123 13.09 -7.32 -8.42
CA THR A 123 12.44 -7.04 -7.13
C THR A 123 10.98 -7.51 -7.08
N PHE A 124 10.18 -7.15 -8.06
CA PHE A 124 8.76 -7.53 -8.08
C PHE A 124 8.59 -9.05 -8.17
N TRP A 125 9.35 -9.68 -9.02
CA TRP A 125 9.27 -11.12 -9.24
C TRP A 125 9.71 -11.92 -8.02
N ARG A 126 10.73 -11.45 -7.32
CA ARG A 126 11.19 -12.05 -6.05
C ARG A 126 10.11 -11.97 -4.99
N ILE A 127 9.50 -10.81 -4.77
CA ILE A 127 8.43 -10.61 -3.78
C ILE A 127 7.23 -11.48 -4.12
N ILE A 128 6.80 -11.53 -5.38
CA ILE A 128 5.70 -12.38 -5.83
C ILE A 128 5.98 -13.84 -5.51
N SER A 129 7.19 -14.30 -5.84
CA SER A 129 7.61 -15.68 -5.59
C SER A 129 7.67 -16.03 -4.12
N GLU A 130 8.29 -15.15 -3.31
CA GLU A 130 8.54 -15.37 -1.89
C GLU A 130 7.24 -15.38 -1.08
N TYR A 131 6.39 -14.39 -1.30
CA TYR A 131 5.15 -14.23 -0.54
C TYR A 131 3.92 -14.85 -1.23
N LYS A 132 4.10 -15.54 -2.34
CA LYS A 132 3.02 -16.19 -3.10
C LYS A 132 1.88 -15.23 -3.45
N VAL A 133 2.26 -14.07 -3.96
CA VAL A 133 1.30 -13.02 -4.34
C VAL A 133 0.36 -13.53 -5.42
N LYS A 134 -0.94 -13.43 -5.16
CA LYS A 134 -2.00 -13.80 -6.11
C LYS A 134 -2.32 -12.67 -7.08
N VAL A 135 -2.33 -11.44 -6.58
CA VAL A 135 -2.65 -10.24 -7.38
C VAL A 135 -1.59 -9.18 -7.16
N LEU A 136 -1.03 -8.68 -8.27
CA LEU A 136 -0.19 -7.48 -8.29
C LEU A 136 -0.97 -6.31 -8.90
N PHE A 137 -1.11 -5.23 -8.14
CA PHE A 137 -1.63 -3.95 -8.63
C PHE A 137 -0.52 -2.90 -8.63
N THR A 138 -0.16 -2.38 -9.81
CA THR A 138 0.94 -1.41 -9.91
C THR A 138 0.72 -0.42 -11.04
N ALA A 139 1.54 0.64 -11.06
CA ALA A 139 1.48 1.64 -12.13
C ALA A 139 2.20 1.15 -13.40
N PRO A 140 1.71 1.46 -14.60
CA PRO A 140 2.39 1.14 -15.86
C PRO A 140 3.83 1.69 -15.93
N THR A 141 4.11 2.80 -15.24
CA THR A 141 5.45 3.39 -15.15
C THR A 141 6.44 2.49 -14.42
N ALA A 142 5.99 1.74 -13.41
CA ALA A 142 6.82 0.77 -12.70
C ALA A 142 7.25 -0.38 -13.63
N LEU A 143 6.30 -0.94 -14.39
CA LEU A 143 6.60 -2.00 -15.36
C LEU A 143 7.49 -1.53 -16.51
N ARG A 144 7.32 -0.26 -16.95
CA ARG A 144 8.22 0.33 -17.94
C ARG A 144 9.65 0.47 -17.41
N ALA A 145 9.81 0.82 -16.13
CA ALA A 145 11.12 0.88 -15.50
C ALA A 145 11.77 -0.51 -15.43
N VAL A 146 11.02 -1.54 -15.00
CA VAL A 146 11.48 -2.94 -15.02
C VAL A 146 11.87 -3.36 -16.44
N LYS A 147 11.02 -3.08 -17.44
CA LYS A 147 11.30 -3.44 -18.85
C LYS A 147 12.52 -2.73 -19.42
N ARG A 148 12.80 -1.49 -19.00
CA ARG A 148 14.00 -0.75 -19.42
C ARG A 148 15.26 -1.40 -18.86
N ASP A 149 15.24 -1.82 -17.60
CA ASP A 149 16.42 -2.36 -16.90
C ASP A 149 16.58 -3.88 -17.12
N ASP A 150 15.51 -4.57 -17.51
CA ASP A 150 15.52 -6.00 -17.92
C ASP A 150 14.75 -6.18 -19.24
N PRO A 151 15.32 -5.72 -20.38
CA PRO A 151 14.63 -5.73 -21.67
C PRO A 151 14.29 -7.14 -22.21
N ASN A 152 15.01 -8.16 -21.79
CA ASN A 152 14.83 -9.55 -22.21
C ASN A 152 14.08 -10.41 -21.20
N GLY A 153 13.71 -9.84 -20.03
CA GLY A 153 13.02 -10.56 -18.98
C GLY A 153 13.86 -11.66 -18.34
N GLU A 154 15.15 -11.44 -18.16
CA GLU A 154 16.03 -12.44 -17.58
C GLU A 154 15.78 -12.64 -16.08
N PHE A 155 15.36 -11.59 -15.38
CA PHE A 155 15.01 -11.71 -13.98
C PHE A 155 13.71 -12.46 -13.75
N ILE A 156 12.67 -12.24 -14.56
CA ILE A 156 11.39 -12.92 -14.42
C ILE A 156 11.51 -14.45 -14.52
N LYS A 157 12.47 -14.94 -15.33
CA LYS A 157 12.73 -16.38 -15.51
C LYS A 157 13.32 -17.06 -14.27
N LYS A 158 13.84 -16.29 -13.30
CA LYS A 158 14.52 -16.81 -12.10
C LYS A 158 13.57 -17.13 -10.96
N PHE A 159 12.31 -16.74 -11.05
CA PHE A 159 11.37 -16.82 -9.94
C PHE A 159 10.12 -17.63 -10.30
N ASP A 160 9.59 -18.34 -9.32
CA ASP A 160 8.31 -19.04 -9.43
C ASP A 160 7.16 -18.04 -9.30
N LEU A 161 6.46 -17.78 -10.39
CA LEU A 161 5.33 -16.86 -10.44
C LEU A 161 3.98 -17.57 -10.59
N THR A 162 3.91 -18.87 -10.32
CA THR A 162 2.69 -19.68 -10.47
C THR A 162 1.54 -19.22 -9.57
N SER A 163 1.84 -18.51 -8.48
CA SER A 163 0.83 -17.92 -7.60
C SER A 163 0.14 -16.69 -8.21
N LEU A 164 0.82 -15.97 -9.12
CA LEU A 164 0.30 -14.74 -9.71
C LEU A 164 -0.80 -15.05 -10.72
N GLN A 165 -2.02 -14.65 -10.40
CA GLN A 165 -3.19 -14.87 -11.27
C GLN A 165 -3.59 -13.61 -12.04
N SER A 166 -3.35 -12.43 -11.47
CA SER A 166 -3.78 -11.18 -12.11
C SER A 166 -2.79 -10.04 -11.86
N LEU A 167 -2.71 -9.18 -12.86
CA LEU A 167 -1.92 -7.95 -12.88
C LEU A 167 -2.81 -6.78 -13.29
N PHE A 168 -2.86 -5.73 -12.47
CA PHE A 168 -3.64 -4.52 -12.69
C PHE A 168 -2.74 -3.27 -12.70
#